data_49f588736e9334eeebecfa35dc2f7fd4
#
_entry.id   49f588736e9334eeebecfa35dc2f7fd4
#
_cell.length_a   1.000
_cell.length_b   1.000
_cell.length_c   1.000
_cell.angle_alpha   90.00
_cell.angle_beta   90.00
_cell.angle_gamma   90.00
#
_symmetry.space_group_name_H-M   'P 1'
#
loop_
_entity.id
_entity.type
_entity.pdbx_description
1 polymer ?
#
loop_
_entity_poly.entity_id
_entity_poly.type
_entity_poly.pdbx_seq_one_letter_code
_entity_poly.pdbx_strand_id
1 'polypeptide(L)'
;MGNRESLSRIIEEIVVPQAGDVDRSATFPRKAVDALADAGLLALTVPAEYGGGGQDLRAATDVIRQLSAACGSTAMIVMMHYSAVAALTAAGSGDVLREIAAGRHLSTLAFSEAGSRSHFWAPVSTATDEGDQVRLDARKSWVTSASQADSYIWSSRPVAAPGPMTLWLVTTGEVELSIGPEFDGLGLRGNDSRPVTAAGLVVPHSARLGADGGGLDLALTAVLPWFLLLNAAASVGLMQAVTRETADHLTRTRLQHLNRSLAGQPESRAMLARMRIETDRTAALLDSTLTAMAQGRDDAQLLVLEVKAAADGSAAEVADLAMTACGGAAFRKELGIERRFRDSRAARVMAPTTSALLDFVGRALTGLPLLDGPEA
;
A
#
# COMPACT_ATOMS: atom_id res chain seq x y z
N MET A 1 -24.59 4.42 11.98
CA MET A 1 -24.25 3.54 10.86
C MET A 1 -22.92 2.88 11.16
N GLY A 2 -22.79 1.57 11.04
CA GLY A 2 -21.51 0.91 11.28
C GLY A 2 -20.49 1.23 10.16
N ASN A 3 -19.21 1.20 10.48
CA ASN A 3 -18.11 1.48 9.52
C ASN A 3 -18.24 0.67 8.22
N ARG A 4 -18.76 -0.56 8.29
CA ARG A 4 -18.99 -1.41 7.10
C ARG A 4 -20.07 -0.88 6.16
N GLU A 5 -21.18 -0.39 6.68
CA GLU A 5 -22.26 0.18 5.85
C GLU A 5 -21.80 1.47 5.16
N SER A 6 -21.08 2.32 5.90
CA SER A 6 -20.49 3.54 5.34
C SER A 6 -19.49 3.22 4.24
N LEU A 7 -18.59 2.25 4.45
CA LEU A 7 -17.61 1.83 3.44
C LEU A 7 -18.29 1.30 2.17
N SER A 8 -19.27 0.39 2.32
CA SER A 8 -19.99 -0.17 1.16
C SER A 8 -20.65 0.91 0.34
N ARG A 9 -21.34 1.86 0.98
CA ARG A 9 -21.99 3.00 0.31
C ARG A 9 -20.97 3.89 -0.43
N ILE A 10 -19.85 4.25 0.22
CA ILE A 10 -18.80 5.05 -0.42
C ILE A 10 -18.22 4.33 -1.64
N ILE A 11 -18.00 3.02 -1.52
CA ILE A 11 -17.50 2.21 -2.63
C ILE A 11 -18.49 2.24 -3.79
N GLU A 12 -19.76 1.97 -3.56
CA GLU A 12 -20.79 1.87 -4.59
C GLU A 12 -21.11 3.21 -5.24
N GLU A 13 -21.23 4.28 -4.44
CA GLU A 13 -21.69 5.59 -4.91
C GLU A 13 -20.55 6.50 -5.41
N ILE A 14 -19.31 6.29 -4.95
CA ILE A 14 -18.20 7.19 -5.25
C ILE A 14 -17.03 6.46 -5.92
N VAL A 15 -16.48 5.41 -5.28
CA VAL A 15 -15.22 4.80 -5.74
C VAL A 15 -15.40 4.05 -7.06
N VAL A 16 -16.41 3.19 -7.17
CA VAL A 16 -16.67 2.39 -8.38
C VAL A 16 -16.98 3.28 -9.58
N PRO A 17 -17.87 4.28 -9.49
CA PRO A 17 -18.17 5.17 -10.64
C PRO A 17 -16.96 5.96 -11.14
N GLN A 18 -16.04 6.34 -10.25
CA GLN A 18 -14.88 7.17 -10.60
C GLN A 18 -13.64 6.36 -11.02
N ALA A 19 -13.59 5.06 -10.73
CA ALA A 19 -12.36 4.27 -10.86
C ALA A 19 -11.77 4.26 -12.29
N GLY A 20 -12.63 4.27 -13.32
CA GLY A 20 -12.21 4.36 -14.72
C GLY A 20 -11.59 5.72 -15.08
N ASP A 21 -12.16 6.80 -14.56
CA ASP A 21 -11.67 8.17 -14.80
C ASP A 21 -10.38 8.44 -14.05
N VAL A 22 -10.29 8.01 -12.79
CA VAL A 22 -9.08 8.06 -11.97
C VAL A 22 -7.89 7.42 -12.69
N ASP A 23 -8.09 6.25 -13.31
CA ASP A 23 -7.04 5.59 -14.09
C ASP A 23 -6.72 6.33 -15.40
N ARG A 24 -7.74 6.70 -16.19
CA ARG A 24 -7.55 7.35 -17.49
C ARG A 24 -6.82 8.68 -17.38
N SER A 25 -7.26 9.51 -16.44
CA SER A 25 -6.79 10.88 -16.26
C SER A 25 -5.63 11.00 -15.28
N ALA A 26 -5.21 9.89 -14.66
CA ALA A 26 -4.22 9.87 -13.59
C ALA A 26 -4.55 10.89 -12.47
N THR A 27 -5.85 11.11 -12.20
CA THR A 27 -6.32 12.13 -11.26
C THR A 27 -6.47 11.53 -9.86
N PHE A 28 -5.97 12.24 -8.87
CA PHE A 28 -6.13 11.85 -7.46
C PHE A 28 -7.62 11.77 -7.08
N PRO A 29 -8.09 10.68 -6.46
CA PRO A 29 -9.50 10.46 -6.15
C PRO A 29 -9.95 11.24 -4.89
N ARG A 30 -9.78 12.58 -4.90
CA ARG A 30 -10.02 13.45 -3.74
C ARG A 30 -11.39 13.23 -3.13
N LYS A 31 -12.44 13.18 -3.95
CA LYS A 31 -13.82 12.97 -3.46
C LYS A 31 -13.98 11.65 -2.69
N ALA A 32 -13.29 10.59 -3.11
CA ALA A 32 -13.33 9.31 -2.40
C ALA A 32 -12.56 9.39 -1.08
N VAL A 33 -11.38 10.03 -1.07
CA VAL A 33 -10.56 10.22 0.13
C VAL A 33 -11.31 11.07 1.16
N ASP A 34 -11.92 12.18 0.75
CA ASP A 34 -12.69 13.06 1.63
C ASP A 34 -13.92 12.31 2.23
N ALA A 35 -14.65 11.56 1.41
CA ALA A 35 -15.77 10.75 1.89
C ALA A 35 -15.34 9.67 2.90
N LEU A 36 -14.15 9.07 2.71
CA LEU A 36 -13.58 8.11 3.67
C LEU A 36 -13.16 8.83 4.98
N ALA A 37 -12.61 10.05 4.88
CA ALA A 37 -12.27 10.87 6.04
C ALA A 37 -13.52 11.24 6.85
N ASP A 38 -14.55 11.77 6.19
CA ASP A 38 -15.83 12.17 6.79
C ASP A 38 -16.55 10.99 7.47
N ALA A 39 -16.37 9.78 6.95
CA ALA A 39 -16.91 8.55 7.54
C ALA A 39 -16.04 7.97 8.68
N GLY A 40 -14.92 8.63 9.05
CA GLY A 40 -13.97 8.16 10.06
C GLY A 40 -13.14 6.95 9.62
N LEU A 41 -13.16 6.59 8.33
CA LEU A 41 -12.45 5.41 7.82
C LEU A 41 -10.93 5.66 7.69
N LEU A 42 -10.48 6.90 7.50
CA LEU A 42 -9.06 7.22 7.59
C LEU A 42 -8.55 7.14 9.05
N ALA A 43 -9.41 7.43 10.02
CA ALA A 43 -9.12 7.32 11.45
C ALA A 43 -9.37 5.92 12.03
N LEU A 44 -9.70 4.92 11.21
CA LEU A 44 -10.12 3.58 11.63
C LEU A 44 -9.14 2.96 12.64
N THR A 45 -7.85 3.11 12.42
CA THR A 45 -6.77 2.48 13.18
C THR A 45 -6.10 3.42 14.19
N VAL A 46 -6.48 4.69 14.20
CA VAL A 46 -6.03 5.64 15.23
C VAL A 46 -6.57 5.19 16.59
N PRO A 47 -5.74 5.13 17.65
CA PRO A 47 -6.18 4.74 18.97
C PRO A 47 -7.35 5.59 19.51
N ALA A 48 -8.25 4.97 20.24
CA ALA A 48 -9.45 5.63 20.78
C ALA A 48 -9.11 6.83 21.70
N GLU A 49 -7.99 6.80 22.40
CA GLU A 49 -7.49 7.89 23.25
C GLU A 49 -7.19 9.18 22.47
N TYR A 50 -6.95 9.08 21.14
CA TYR A 50 -6.79 10.22 20.24
C TYR A 50 -8.08 10.54 19.46
N GLY A 51 -9.19 9.84 19.76
CA GLY A 51 -10.49 10.05 19.10
C GLY A 51 -10.71 9.20 17.86
N GLY A 52 -9.83 8.24 17.56
CA GLY A 52 -9.95 7.35 16.41
C GLY A 52 -10.82 6.12 16.66
N GLY A 53 -10.89 5.24 15.66
CA GLY A 53 -11.70 4.02 15.68
C GLY A 53 -11.13 2.90 16.54
N GLY A 54 -9.85 2.93 16.90
CA GLY A 54 -9.17 1.92 17.71
C GLY A 54 -9.20 0.51 17.11
N GLN A 55 -9.42 0.40 15.80
CA GLN A 55 -9.54 -0.90 15.13
C GLN A 55 -8.16 -1.47 14.79
N ASP A 56 -8.10 -2.77 14.70
CA ASP A 56 -6.88 -3.54 14.47
C ASP A 56 -6.52 -3.64 12.98
N LEU A 57 -5.38 -4.28 12.73
CA LEU A 57 -4.85 -4.54 11.38
C LEU A 57 -5.81 -5.41 10.53
N ARG A 58 -6.59 -6.30 11.15
CA ARG A 58 -7.60 -7.12 10.45
C ARG A 58 -8.72 -6.24 9.88
N ALA A 59 -9.19 -5.27 10.65
CA ALA A 59 -10.20 -4.32 10.17
C ALA A 59 -9.66 -3.44 9.04
N ALA A 60 -8.43 -2.96 9.16
CA ALA A 60 -7.74 -2.22 8.09
C ALA A 60 -7.59 -3.06 6.81
N THR A 61 -7.20 -4.32 6.95
CA THR A 61 -7.07 -5.29 5.84
C THR A 61 -8.40 -5.47 5.10
N ASP A 62 -9.52 -5.57 5.81
CA ASP A 62 -10.85 -5.67 5.21
C ASP A 62 -11.22 -4.42 4.40
N VAL A 63 -10.90 -3.22 4.89
CA VAL A 63 -11.10 -1.96 4.17
C VAL A 63 -10.28 -1.93 2.88
N ILE A 64 -8.98 -2.23 2.96
CA ILE A 64 -8.09 -2.20 1.79
C ILE A 64 -8.51 -3.21 0.74
N ARG A 65 -8.90 -4.43 1.14
CA ARG A 65 -9.39 -5.47 0.22
C ARG A 65 -10.61 -5.01 -0.56
N GLN A 66 -11.59 -4.39 0.12
CA GLN A 66 -12.81 -3.88 -0.53
C GLN A 66 -12.51 -2.68 -1.45
N LEU A 67 -11.68 -1.73 -1.01
CA LEU A 67 -11.26 -0.59 -1.83
C LEU A 67 -10.52 -1.04 -3.08
N SER A 68 -9.59 -1.99 -2.96
CA SER A 68 -8.81 -2.50 -4.09
C SER A 68 -9.67 -3.25 -5.09
N ALA A 69 -10.72 -3.94 -4.62
CA ALA A 69 -11.72 -4.54 -5.52
C ALA A 69 -12.46 -3.49 -6.37
N ALA A 70 -12.52 -2.24 -5.95
CA ALA A 70 -13.14 -1.14 -6.69
C ALA A 70 -12.10 -0.30 -7.46
N CYS A 71 -11.09 0.24 -6.76
CA CYS A 71 -10.06 1.12 -7.30
C CYS A 71 -8.72 0.89 -6.60
N GLY A 72 -7.72 0.38 -7.35
CA GLY A 72 -6.37 0.16 -6.83
C GLY A 72 -5.68 1.44 -6.33
N SER A 73 -5.89 2.57 -7.03
CA SER A 73 -5.32 3.86 -6.63
C SER A 73 -5.84 4.34 -5.27
N THR A 74 -7.17 4.27 -5.05
CA THR A 74 -7.78 4.63 -3.76
C THR A 74 -7.29 3.71 -2.64
N ALA A 75 -7.21 2.40 -2.90
CA ALA A 75 -6.69 1.43 -1.93
C ALA A 75 -5.24 1.73 -1.55
N MET A 76 -4.40 2.07 -2.52
CA MET A 76 -2.99 2.41 -2.29
C MET A 76 -2.83 3.64 -1.41
N ILE A 77 -3.62 4.70 -1.63
CA ILE A 77 -3.62 5.91 -0.82
C ILE A 77 -3.94 5.58 0.64
N VAL A 78 -5.03 4.83 0.88
CA VAL A 78 -5.47 4.48 2.23
C VAL A 78 -4.50 3.50 2.91
N MET A 79 -3.90 2.58 2.14
CA MET A 79 -2.88 1.65 2.65
C MET A 79 -1.64 2.39 3.16
N MET A 80 -1.14 3.37 2.39
CA MET A 80 0.00 4.18 2.80
C MET A 80 -0.32 5.04 4.02
N HIS A 81 -1.54 5.57 4.08
CA HIS A 81 -2.02 6.32 5.23
C HIS A 81 -2.08 5.44 6.50
N TYR A 82 -2.66 4.25 6.45
CA TYR A 82 -2.69 3.35 7.61
C TYR A 82 -1.29 2.92 8.06
N SER A 83 -0.37 2.72 7.11
CA SER A 83 1.02 2.41 7.43
C SER A 83 1.73 3.58 8.11
N ALA A 84 1.42 4.82 7.72
CA ALA A 84 1.89 6.03 8.38
C ALA A 84 1.27 6.20 9.79
N VAL A 85 -0.03 5.92 9.94
CA VAL A 85 -0.71 5.93 11.25
C VAL A 85 -0.07 4.93 12.21
N ALA A 86 0.34 3.76 11.74
CA ALA A 86 1.05 2.78 12.57
C ALA A 86 2.38 3.32 13.11
N ALA A 87 3.17 4.04 12.26
CA ALA A 87 4.39 4.71 12.71
C ALA A 87 4.12 5.81 13.73
N LEU A 88 3.11 6.67 13.46
CA LEU A 88 2.73 7.77 14.35
C LEU A 88 2.24 7.27 15.71
N THR A 89 1.47 6.19 15.72
CA THR A 89 0.98 5.54 16.94
C THR A 89 2.13 5.00 17.77
N ALA A 90 3.05 4.27 17.15
CA ALA A 90 4.20 3.70 17.83
C ALA A 90 5.17 4.79 18.36
N ALA A 91 5.26 5.94 17.68
CA ALA A 91 6.06 7.08 18.11
C ALA A 91 5.35 8.02 19.11
N GLY A 92 4.06 7.81 19.40
CA GLY A 92 3.29 8.65 20.33
C GLY A 92 2.96 10.04 19.81
N SER A 93 2.81 10.23 18.49
CA SER A 93 2.56 11.54 17.84
C SER A 93 1.09 11.98 18.00
N GLY A 94 0.66 12.22 19.24
CA GLY A 94 -0.74 12.41 19.61
C GLY A 94 -1.44 13.59 18.90
N ASP A 95 -0.75 14.69 18.62
CA ASP A 95 -1.36 15.86 17.96
C ASP A 95 -1.78 15.54 16.54
N VAL A 96 -0.90 14.92 15.74
CA VAL A 96 -1.23 14.51 14.36
C VAL A 96 -2.29 13.41 14.37
N LEU A 97 -2.23 12.46 15.31
CA LEU A 97 -3.25 11.42 15.43
C LEU A 97 -4.65 12.01 15.72
N ARG A 98 -4.76 13.11 16.49
CA ARG A 98 -6.03 13.83 16.70
C ARG A 98 -6.52 14.53 15.43
N GLU A 99 -5.63 15.11 14.64
CA GLU A 99 -6.01 15.71 13.34
C GLU A 99 -6.50 14.65 12.34
N ILE A 100 -5.85 13.46 12.31
CA ILE A 100 -6.33 12.31 11.54
C ILE A 100 -7.71 11.84 12.05
N ALA A 101 -7.87 11.74 13.37
CA ALA A 101 -9.15 11.35 13.98
C ALA A 101 -10.29 12.31 13.64
N ALA A 102 -9.97 13.58 13.48
CA ALA A 102 -10.92 14.62 13.06
C ALA A 102 -11.15 14.68 11.53
N GLY A 103 -10.54 13.79 10.74
CA GLY A 103 -10.70 13.73 9.28
C GLY A 103 -9.98 14.87 8.50
N ARG A 104 -9.08 15.59 9.13
CA ARG A 104 -8.41 16.76 8.56
C ARG A 104 -6.97 16.54 8.12
N HIS A 105 -6.45 15.31 8.24
CA HIS A 105 -5.03 15.05 8.00
C HIS A 105 -4.81 13.70 7.29
N LEU A 106 -4.13 13.75 6.17
CA LEU A 106 -3.69 12.59 5.39
C LEU A 106 -2.17 12.44 5.51
N SER A 107 -1.70 11.33 6.06
CA SER A 107 -0.28 11.01 6.16
C SER A 107 0.14 9.98 5.12
N THR A 108 1.43 9.98 4.75
CA THR A 108 2.01 8.97 3.85
C THR A 108 3.43 8.60 4.27
N LEU A 109 4.02 7.58 3.63
CA LEU A 109 5.41 7.17 3.83
C LEU A 109 6.32 7.74 2.74
N ALA A 110 7.50 8.20 3.13
CA ALA A 110 8.56 8.70 2.24
C ALA A 110 9.90 8.00 2.56
N PHE A 111 9.95 6.66 2.35
CA PHE A 111 11.12 5.83 2.64
C PHE A 111 11.98 5.58 1.42
N SER A 112 11.36 5.28 0.26
CA SER A 112 12.09 4.98 -0.97
C SER A 112 12.90 6.18 -1.46
N GLU A 113 14.12 5.94 -1.92
CA GLU A 113 15.04 6.99 -2.37
C GLU A 113 15.66 6.71 -3.72
N ALA A 114 15.93 7.76 -4.48
CA ALA A 114 16.77 7.68 -5.65
C ALA A 114 18.18 7.28 -5.23
N GLY A 115 18.67 6.13 -5.72
CA GLY A 115 19.99 5.62 -5.39
C GLY A 115 20.03 4.44 -4.41
N SER A 116 19.03 4.27 -3.52
CA SER A 116 18.95 3.09 -2.65
C SER A 116 18.06 1.97 -3.21
N ARG A 117 17.41 2.18 -4.36
CA ARG A 117 16.45 1.26 -4.98
C ARG A 117 15.37 0.81 -3.97
N SER A 118 15.24 -0.49 -3.75
CA SER A 118 14.26 -1.08 -2.82
C SER A 118 14.78 -1.26 -1.39
N HIS A 119 15.99 -0.78 -1.07
CA HIS A 119 16.61 -0.95 0.24
C HIS A 119 16.19 0.20 1.17
N PHE A 120 14.92 0.22 1.58
CA PHE A 120 14.36 1.26 2.45
C PHE A 120 15.08 1.35 3.81
N TRP A 121 15.77 0.28 4.24
CA TRP A 121 16.54 0.19 5.48
C TRP A 121 17.94 0.85 5.41
N ALA A 122 18.35 1.31 4.23
CA ALA A 122 19.64 1.95 3.99
C ALA A 122 19.43 3.32 3.30
N PRO A 123 18.91 4.33 4.03
CA PRO A 123 18.70 5.66 3.45
C PRO A 123 20.02 6.32 3.09
N VAL A 124 20.01 7.04 1.96
CA VAL A 124 21.12 7.87 1.50
C VAL A 124 20.93 9.35 1.87
N SER A 125 19.70 9.76 2.20
CA SER A 125 19.39 11.10 2.70
C SER A 125 20.06 11.38 4.03
N THR A 126 20.34 12.67 4.28
CA THR A 126 21.08 13.13 5.45
C THR A 126 20.20 13.96 6.38
N ALA A 127 20.56 13.93 7.66
CA ALA A 127 20.07 14.84 8.68
C ALA A 127 21.29 15.48 9.36
N THR A 128 21.30 16.82 9.42
CA THR A 128 22.41 17.59 9.99
C THR A 128 21.88 18.45 11.12
N ASP A 129 22.54 18.39 12.29
CA ASP A 129 22.21 19.23 13.45
C ASP A 129 22.59 20.69 13.15
N GLU A 130 21.66 21.60 13.34
CA GLU A 130 21.87 23.04 13.23
C GLU A 130 21.49 23.77 14.54
N GLY A 131 21.77 23.13 15.67
CA GLY A 131 21.51 23.65 17.01
C GLY A 131 20.09 23.39 17.47
N ASP A 132 19.17 24.35 17.33
CA ASP A 132 17.77 24.18 17.75
C ASP A 132 16.92 23.37 16.73
N GLN A 133 17.46 23.11 15.56
CA GLN A 133 16.77 22.49 14.44
C GLN A 133 17.64 21.45 13.75
N VAL A 134 17.02 20.67 12.87
CA VAL A 134 17.69 19.67 12.02
C VAL A 134 17.41 19.98 10.57
N ARG A 135 18.47 20.02 9.76
CA ARG A 135 18.37 20.16 8.32
C ARG A 135 18.33 18.79 7.64
N LEU A 136 17.33 18.58 6.81
CA LEU A 136 17.13 17.36 6.03
C LEU A 136 17.44 17.62 4.56
N ASP A 137 18.27 16.76 3.96
CA ASP A 137 18.55 16.74 2.53
C ASP A 137 18.24 15.34 1.97
N ALA A 138 17.32 15.26 1.03
CA ALA A 138 16.86 13.98 0.48
C ALA A 138 16.24 14.09 -0.90
N ARG A 139 16.27 12.97 -1.63
CA ARG A 139 15.60 12.79 -2.92
C ARG A 139 14.75 11.52 -2.83
N LYS A 140 13.53 11.67 -2.30
CA LYS A 140 12.57 10.57 -2.17
C LYS A 140 11.95 10.25 -3.52
N SER A 141 11.65 8.98 -3.73
CA SER A 141 11.01 8.47 -4.93
C SER A 141 9.76 7.67 -4.58
N TRP A 142 8.78 7.66 -5.49
CA TRP A 142 7.56 6.88 -5.35
C TRP A 142 6.72 7.23 -4.10
N VAL A 143 6.72 8.51 -3.70
CA VAL A 143 5.91 8.96 -2.56
C VAL A 143 4.45 9.03 -2.99
N THR A 144 3.62 8.14 -2.49
CA THR A 144 2.17 8.13 -2.74
C THR A 144 1.54 9.37 -2.11
N SER A 145 0.53 9.95 -2.77
CA SER A 145 -0.13 11.19 -2.33
C SER A 145 0.85 12.36 -2.17
N ALA A 146 1.90 12.42 -2.97
CA ALA A 146 3.00 13.36 -2.80
C ALA A 146 2.59 14.83 -2.75
N SER A 147 1.59 15.24 -3.57
CA SER A 147 1.08 16.63 -3.59
C SER A 147 -0.21 16.81 -2.76
N GLN A 148 -0.65 15.76 -2.07
CA GLN A 148 -1.98 15.68 -1.46
C GLN A 148 -1.93 15.40 0.04
N ALA A 149 -0.82 14.81 0.52
CA ALA A 149 -0.63 14.48 1.92
C ALA A 149 -0.28 15.74 2.74
N ASP A 150 -0.76 15.75 3.99
CA ASP A 150 -0.48 16.80 4.96
C ASP A 150 0.82 16.52 5.74
N SER A 151 1.26 15.26 5.76
CA SER A 151 2.55 14.89 6.33
C SER A 151 3.15 13.62 5.73
N TYR A 152 4.45 13.49 5.91
CA TYR A 152 5.27 12.35 5.47
C TYR A 152 6.02 11.75 6.66
N ILE A 153 6.00 10.42 6.77
CA ILE A 153 6.95 9.70 7.61
C ILE A 153 8.22 9.56 6.79
N TRP A 154 9.23 10.32 7.16
CA TRP A 154 10.45 10.53 6.39
C TRP A 154 11.62 9.80 7.00
N SER A 155 12.46 9.15 6.21
CA SER A 155 13.68 8.49 6.68
C SER A 155 14.93 9.26 6.29
N SER A 156 15.96 9.23 7.14
CA SER A 156 17.30 9.72 6.87
C SER A 156 18.36 8.88 7.58
N ARG A 157 19.63 9.09 7.26
CA ARG A 157 20.73 8.69 8.16
C ARG A 157 20.56 9.37 9.51
N PRO A 158 21.07 8.76 10.59
CA PRO A 158 21.07 9.40 11.91
C PRO A 158 21.81 10.75 11.90
N VAL A 159 21.44 11.63 12.81
CA VAL A 159 22.15 12.91 13.02
C VAL A 159 23.52 12.67 13.63
N ALA A 160 23.60 11.91 14.72
CA ALA A 160 24.82 11.67 15.46
C ALA A 160 24.90 10.28 16.11
N ALA A 161 23.76 9.63 16.38
CA ALA A 161 23.72 8.34 17.06
C ALA A 161 24.16 7.19 16.14
N PRO A 162 24.65 6.09 16.70
CA PRO A 162 24.83 4.86 15.93
C PRO A 162 23.47 4.31 15.46
N GLY A 163 23.46 3.63 14.31
CA GLY A 163 22.26 3.01 13.74
C GLY A 163 22.09 3.29 12.25
N PRO A 164 21.23 2.56 11.57
CA PRO A 164 21.10 2.67 10.12
C PRO A 164 20.24 3.85 9.67
N MET A 165 19.22 4.25 10.45
CA MET A 165 18.34 5.36 10.08
C MET A 165 17.58 5.99 11.25
N THR A 166 17.12 7.22 11.00
CA THR A 166 16.19 7.97 11.86
C THR A 166 14.92 8.29 11.08
N LEU A 167 13.79 8.29 11.77
CA LEU A 167 12.51 8.69 11.20
C LEU A 167 12.07 10.08 11.67
N TRP A 168 11.39 10.80 10.79
CA TRP A 168 10.92 12.16 11.01
C TRP A 168 9.47 12.29 10.57
N LEU A 169 8.73 13.12 11.27
CA LEU A 169 7.44 13.65 10.83
C LEU A 169 7.67 14.98 10.10
N VAL A 170 7.50 14.99 8.80
CA VAL A 170 7.61 16.20 7.97
C VAL A 170 6.19 16.65 7.60
N THR A 171 5.75 17.78 8.15
CA THR A 171 4.42 18.34 7.89
C THR A 171 4.49 19.33 6.73
N THR A 172 3.55 19.25 5.79
CA THR A 172 3.41 20.21 4.69
C THR A 172 2.82 21.52 5.21
N GLY A 173 3.11 22.63 4.52
CA GLY A 173 2.64 23.96 4.93
C GLY A 173 3.58 24.74 5.84
N GLU A 174 4.42 24.07 6.64
CA GLU A 174 5.47 24.71 7.44
C GLU A 174 6.83 24.69 6.73
N VAL A 175 6.95 23.86 5.67
CA VAL A 175 8.21 23.56 5.01
C VAL A 175 8.07 23.56 3.49
N GLU A 176 9.11 23.98 2.79
CA GLU A 176 9.13 23.96 1.33
C GLU A 176 9.74 22.63 0.83
N LEU A 177 8.89 21.82 0.20
CA LEU A 177 9.27 20.58 -0.48
C LEU A 177 9.11 20.75 -2.00
N SER A 178 10.09 20.30 -2.75
CA SER A 178 9.98 20.24 -4.21
C SER A 178 9.33 18.91 -4.61
N ILE A 179 8.09 18.98 -5.09
CA ILE A 179 7.34 17.84 -5.60
C ILE A 179 7.60 17.73 -7.10
N GLY A 180 8.01 16.55 -7.54
CA GLY A 180 8.35 16.29 -8.92
C GLY A 180 7.15 16.26 -9.88
N PRO A 181 7.39 15.93 -11.16
CA PRO A 181 6.34 15.91 -12.18
C PRO A 181 5.21 14.94 -11.85
N GLU A 182 4.09 15.11 -12.52
CA GLU A 182 2.92 14.23 -12.39
C GLU A 182 3.27 12.77 -12.66
N PHE A 183 2.57 11.89 -11.95
CA PHE A 183 2.80 10.45 -12.06
C PHE A 183 2.25 9.90 -13.37
N ASP A 184 3.14 9.40 -14.21
CA ASP A 184 2.82 8.68 -15.45
C ASP A 184 3.30 7.22 -15.37
N GLY A 185 2.67 6.46 -14.50
CA GLY A 185 2.98 5.05 -14.26
C GLY A 185 2.12 4.10 -15.06
N LEU A 186 2.56 2.83 -15.12
CA LEU A 186 1.84 1.75 -15.79
C LEU A 186 0.47 1.50 -15.18
N GLY A 187 0.37 1.44 -13.84
CA GLY A 187 -0.84 1.19 -13.06
C GLY A 187 -0.89 2.07 -11.83
N LEU A 188 -1.97 1.96 -11.03
CA LEU A 188 -2.26 2.78 -9.87
C LEU A 188 -2.20 4.29 -10.18
N ARG A 189 -2.61 4.66 -11.37
CA ARG A 189 -2.31 5.95 -12.01
C ARG A 189 -2.81 7.16 -11.21
N GLY A 190 -3.88 7.01 -10.42
CA GLY A 190 -4.45 8.09 -9.62
C GLY A 190 -3.91 8.21 -8.20
N ASN A 191 -2.83 7.52 -7.83
CA ASN A 191 -2.31 7.55 -6.46
C ASN A 191 -1.33 8.70 -6.18
N ASP A 192 -1.03 9.54 -7.16
CA ASP A 192 -0.14 10.70 -7.06
C ASP A 192 1.26 10.32 -6.53
N SER A 193 1.82 9.20 -6.99
CA SER A 193 3.18 8.77 -6.64
C SER A 193 4.24 9.59 -7.36
N ARG A 194 4.87 10.53 -6.66
CA ARG A 194 5.86 11.45 -7.24
C ARG A 194 7.19 11.42 -6.48
N PRO A 195 8.27 11.86 -7.11
CA PRO A 195 9.49 12.21 -6.38
C PRO A 195 9.23 13.43 -5.48
N VAL A 196 9.82 13.41 -4.28
CA VAL A 196 9.78 14.54 -3.35
C VAL A 196 11.20 14.85 -2.90
N THR A 197 11.64 16.08 -3.10
CA THR A 197 13.00 16.53 -2.75
C THR A 197 12.95 17.54 -1.62
N ALA A 198 13.76 17.31 -0.61
CA ALA A 198 14.14 18.26 0.41
C ALA A 198 15.57 18.74 0.12
N ALA A 199 15.75 20.04 -0.05
CA ALA A 199 17.05 20.67 -0.25
C ALA A 199 17.25 21.70 0.87
N GLY A 200 17.86 21.27 1.97
CA GLY A 200 18.03 22.11 3.16
C GLY A 200 16.71 22.33 3.93
N LEU A 201 15.83 21.35 3.93
CA LEU A 201 14.59 21.40 4.70
C LEU A 201 14.88 21.41 6.19
N VAL A 202 14.40 22.43 6.90
CA VAL A 202 14.61 22.57 8.34
C VAL A 202 13.37 22.10 9.10
N VAL A 203 13.61 21.21 10.10
CA VAL A 203 12.56 20.69 10.99
C VAL A 203 13.01 20.82 12.45
N PRO A 204 12.11 20.98 13.43
CA PRO A 204 12.48 20.96 14.84
C PRO A 204 12.94 19.57 15.28
N HIS A 205 13.76 19.48 16.31
CA HIS A 205 14.14 18.18 16.90
C HIS A 205 12.95 17.32 17.34
N SER A 206 11.84 17.96 17.74
CA SER A 206 10.58 17.30 18.11
C SER A 206 9.89 16.59 16.94
N ALA A 207 10.27 16.88 15.69
CA ALA A 207 9.77 16.17 14.51
C ALA A 207 10.34 14.73 14.40
N ARG A 208 11.34 14.39 15.21
CA ARG A 208 11.93 13.04 15.23
C ARG A 208 10.96 12.03 15.84
N LEU A 209 10.75 10.93 15.13
CA LEU A 209 9.93 9.81 15.57
C LEU A 209 10.81 8.75 16.25
N GLY A 210 10.75 8.68 17.57
CA GLY A 210 11.59 7.80 18.38
C GLY A 210 13.01 8.33 18.58
N ALA A 211 13.96 7.42 18.85
CA ALA A 211 15.37 7.76 19.09
C ALA A 211 16.12 8.01 17.77
N ASP A 212 17.15 8.86 17.81
CA ASP A 212 18.12 9.00 16.71
C ASP A 212 18.82 7.64 16.48
N GLY A 213 18.92 7.19 15.25
CA GLY A 213 19.42 5.86 14.89
C GLY A 213 18.45 4.69 15.08
N GLY A 214 17.35 4.88 15.83
CA GLY A 214 16.35 3.84 16.13
C GLY A 214 15.25 3.66 15.08
N GLY A 215 15.33 4.37 13.96
CA GLY A 215 14.25 4.40 12.95
C GLY A 215 14.04 3.06 12.25
N LEU A 216 15.07 2.21 12.11
CA LEU A 216 14.92 0.90 11.51
C LEU A 216 14.06 -0.03 12.37
N ASP A 217 14.28 -0.05 13.68
CA ASP A 217 13.47 -0.87 14.59
C ASP A 217 12.00 -0.46 14.52
N LEU A 218 11.73 0.86 14.53
CA LEU A 218 10.37 1.38 14.37
C LEU A 218 9.76 0.98 13.01
N ALA A 219 10.53 1.06 11.93
CA ALA A 219 10.08 0.66 10.61
C ALA A 219 9.78 -0.84 10.52
N LEU A 220 10.63 -1.70 11.09
CA LEU A 220 10.47 -3.16 11.03
C LEU A 220 9.34 -3.66 11.96
N THR A 221 9.16 -3.04 13.12
CA THR A 221 8.19 -3.52 14.12
C THR A 221 6.79 -2.93 13.94
N ALA A 222 6.69 -1.65 13.56
CA ALA A 222 5.41 -0.96 13.43
C ALA A 222 4.95 -0.80 11.97
N VAL A 223 5.84 -0.38 11.06
CA VAL A 223 5.41 -0.02 9.69
C VAL A 223 5.34 -1.23 8.77
N LEU A 224 6.40 -2.04 8.75
CA LEU A 224 6.55 -3.13 7.79
C LEU A 224 5.43 -4.17 7.86
N PRO A 225 5.01 -4.69 9.04
CA PRO A 225 3.90 -5.63 9.09
C PRO A 225 2.60 -5.07 8.52
N TRP A 226 2.28 -3.82 8.83
CA TRP A 226 1.11 -3.13 8.28
C TRP A 226 1.20 -3.02 6.76
N PHE A 227 2.30 -2.48 6.27
CA PHE A 227 2.50 -2.31 4.83
C PHE A 227 2.39 -3.63 4.05
N LEU A 228 3.04 -4.72 4.53
CA LEU A 228 3.04 -6.01 3.85
C LEU A 228 1.65 -6.66 3.84
N LEU A 229 0.94 -6.64 4.97
CA LEU A 229 -0.39 -7.23 5.07
C LEU A 229 -1.45 -6.44 4.31
N LEU A 230 -1.40 -5.11 4.35
CA LEU A 230 -2.29 -4.27 3.57
C LEU A 230 -2.03 -4.38 2.06
N ASN A 231 -0.77 -4.56 1.65
CA ASN A 231 -0.41 -4.82 0.25
C ASN A 231 -0.95 -6.18 -0.23
N ALA A 232 -0.80 -7.23 0.59
CA ALA A 232 -1.39 -8.53 0.30
C ALA A 232 -2.93 -8.44 0.21
N ALA A 233 -3.58 -7.67 1.09
CA ALA A 233 -5.02 -7.41 1.03
C ALA A 233 -5.46 -6.71 -0.25
N ALA A 234 -4.69 -5.72 -0.70
CA ALA A 234 -4.93 -5.03 -1.98
C ALA A 234 -4.84 -6.02 -3.15
N SER A 235 -3.83 -6.89 -3.16
CA SER A 235 -3.67 -7.94 -4.16
C SER A 235 -4.84 -8.93 -4.15
N VAL A 236 -5.30 -9.38 -2.97
CA VAL A 236 -6.49 -10.26 -2.83
C VAL A 236 -7.75 -9.56 -3.36
N GLY A 237 -7.98 -8.29 -3.01
CA GLY A 237 -9.13 -7.52 -3.49
C GLY A 237 -9.15 -7.39 -5.02
N LEU A 238 -7.99 -7.10 -5.61
CA LEU A 238 -7.82 -7.06 -7.07
C LEU A 238 -8.15 -8.41 -7.70
N MET A 239 -7.61 -9.53 -7.18
CA MET A 239 -7.87 -10.87 -7.69
C MET A 239 -9.35 -11.24 -7.61
N GLN A 240 -10.03 -10.92 -6.50
CA GLN A 240 -11.47 -11.14 -6.33
C GLN A 240 -12.29 -10.39 -7.39
N ALA A 241 -11.93 -9.14 -7.65
CA ALA A 241 -12.62 -8.30 -8.61
C ALA A 241 -12.41 -8.81 -10.06
N VAL A 242 -11.16 -9.05 -10.46
CA VAL A 242 -10.87 -9.48 -11.84
C VAL A 242 -11.43 -10.88 -12.12
N THR A 243 -11.46 -11.77 -11.13
CA THR A 243 -12.09 -13.10 -11.25
C THR A 243 -13.59 -12.97 -11.50
N ARG A 244 -14.30 -12.11 -10.74
CA ARG A 244 -15.73 -11.83 -10.94
C ARG A 244 -16.01 -11.19 -12.29
N GLU A 245 -15.25 -10.16 -12.65
CA GLU A 245 -15.39 -9.45 -13.93
C GLU A 245 -15.15 -10.40 -15.13
N THR A 246 -14.18 -11.32 -15.01
CA THR A 246 -13.94 -12.38 -16.00
C THR A 246 -15.14 -13.33 -16.09
N ALA A 247 -15.68 -13.81 -14.97
CA ALA A 247 -16.84 -14.69 -14.95
C ALA A 247 -18.05 -14.04 -15.63
N ASP A 248 -18.30 -12.77 -15.32
CA ASP A 248 -19.37 -11.97 -15.92
C ASP A 248 -19.20 -11.84 -17.45
N HIS A 249 -17.97 -11.54 -17.89
CA HIS A 249 -17.66 -11.44 -19.32
C HIS A 249 -17.88 -12.78 -20.05
N LEU A 250 -17.33 -13.87 -19.52
CA LEU A 250 -17.47 -15.19 -20.12
C LEU A 250 -18.93 -15.66 -20.22
N THR A 251 -19.76 -15.27 -19.26
CA THR A 251 -21.18 -15.63 -19.21
C THR A 251 -22.01 -14.83 -20.22
N ARG A 252 -21.74 -13.53 -20.35
CA ARG A 252 -22.51 -12.63 -21.21
C ARG A 252 -22.10 -12.69 -22.68
N THR A 253 -20.82 -12.95 -22.99
CA THR A 253 -20.31 -12.96 -24.35
C THR A 253 -20.65 -14.28 -25.05
N ARG A 254 -21.28 -14.18 -26.25
CA ARG A 254 -21.74 -15.34 -27.04
C ARG A 254 -20.92 -15.52 -28.31
N LEU A 255 -20.57 -16.75 -28.57
CA LEU A 255 -20.09 -17.23 -29.87
C LEU A 255 -21.30 -17.50 -30.77
N GLN A 256 -21.61 -16.57 -31.66
CA GLN A 256 -22.85 -16.62 -32.48
C GLN A 256 -22.93 -17.89 -33.33
N HIS A 257 -21.83 -18.30 -33.95
CA HIS A 257 -21.74 -19.49 -34.79
C HIS A 257 -21.97 -20.83 -34.06
N LEU A 258 -21.76 -20.83 -32.72
CA LEU A 258 -21.99 -22.01 -31.86
C LEU A 258 -23.25 -21.88 -31.00
N ASN A 259 -23.89 -20.70 -31.03
CA ASN A 259 -24.99 -20.33 -30.13
C ASN A 259 -24.72 -20.63 -28.63
N ARG A 260 -23.47 -20.46 -28.19
CA ARG A 260 -23.01 -20.71 -26.81
C ARG A 260 -22.30 -19.49 -26.23
N SER A 261 -22.35 -19.32 -24.90
CA SER A 261 -21.50 -18.33 -24.23
C SER A 261 -20.04 -18.80 -24.21
N LEU A 262 -19.09 -17.86 -23.97
CA LEU A 262 -17.68 -18.22 -23.73
C LEU A 262 -17.54 -19.16 -22.54
N ALA A 263 -18.37 -19.04 -21.51
CA ALA A 263 -18.41 -19.97 -20.38
C ALA A 263 -18.77 -21.41 -20.79
N GLY A 264 -19.33 -21.62 -21.98
CA GLY A 264 -19.55 -22.94 -22.57
C GLY A 264 -18.28 -23.67 -23.01
N GLN A 265 -17.13 -22.95 -23.12
CA GLN A 265 -15.84 -23.50 -23.50
C GLN A 265 -15.13 -24.13 -22.29
N PRO A 266 -14.66 -25.40 -22.36
CA PRO A 266 -13.97 -26.04 -21.24
C PRO A 266 -12.71 -25.29 -20.79
N GLU A 267 -11.94 -24.77 -21.74
CA GLU A 267 -10.70 -24.04 -21.48
C GLU A 267 -10.97 -22.72 -20.71
N SER A 268 -11.99 -21.94 -21.09
CA SER A 268 -12.39 -20.72 -20.38
C SER A 268 -12.80 -21.03 -18.94
N ARG A 269 -13.55 -22.11 -18.72
CA ARG A 269 -13.92 -22.56 -17.37
C ARG A 269 -12.72 -22.99 -16.55
N ALA A 270 -11.76 -23.70 -17.16
CA ALA A 270 -10.53 -24.14 -16.47
C ALA A 270 -9.70 -22.94 -16.04
N MET A 271 -9.53 -21.93 -16.90
CA MET A 271 -8.83 -20.67 -16.53
C MET A 271 -9.54 -19.96 -15.37
N LEU A 272 -10.86 -19.78 -15.45
CA LEU A 272 -11.64 -19.17 -14.39
C LEU A 272 -11.55 -19.93 -13.06
N ALA A 273 -11.55 -21.25 -13.10
CA ALA A 273 -11.37 -22.09 -11.92
C ALA A 273 -9.98 -21.91 -11.30
N ARG A 274 -8.90 -21.84 -12.11
CA ARG A 274 -7.56 -21.53 -11.63
C ARG A 274 -7.48 -20.17 -10.96
N MET A 275 -8.06 -19.12 -11.58
CA MET A 275 -8.13 -17.78 -11.00
C MET A 275 -8.79 -17.82 -9.62
N ARG A 276 -9.92 -18.53 -9.49
CA ARG A 276 -10.65 -18.64 -8.24
C ARG A 276 -9.83 -19.38 -7.17
N ILE A 277 -9.26 -20.53 -7.51
CA ILE A 277 -8.44 -21.33 -6.59
C ILE A 277 -7.25 -20.51 -6.08
N GLU A 278 -6.56 -19.80 -6.96
CA GLU A 278 -5.40 -18.99 -6.59
C GLU A 278 -5.78 -17.81 -5.68
N THR A 279 -6.93 -17.18 -5.98
CA THR A 279 -7.48 -16.11 -5.14
C THR A 279 -7.83 -16.63 -3.73
N ASP A 280 -8.49 -17.79 -3.63
CA ASP A 280 -8.89 -18.38 -2.35
C ASP A 280 -7.68 -18.84 -1.53
N ARG A 281 -6.65 -19.44 -2.17
CA ARG A 281 -5.40 -19.83 -1.50
C ARG A 281 -4.69 -18.61 -0.89
N THR A 282 -4.57 -17.55 -1.65
CA THR A 282 -3.92 -16.31 -1.19
C THR A 282 -4.71 -15.64 -0.07
N ALA A 283 -6.04 -15.61 -0.19
CA ALA A 283 -6.90 -15.08 0.87
C ALA A 283 -6.78 -15.89 2.17
N ALA A 284 -6.74 -17.23 2.08
CA ALA A 284 -6.56 -18.11 3.23
C ALA A 284 -5.20 -17.91 3.91
N LEU A 285 -4.11 -17.72 3.13
CA LEU A 285 -2.80 -17.40 3.68
C LEU A 285 -2.82 -16.05 4.42
N LEU A 286 -3.46 -15.02 3.85
CA LEU A 286 -3.61 -13.71 4.50
C LEU A 286 -4.37 -13.83 5.82
N ASP A 287 -5.50 -14.54 5.84
CA ASP A 287 -6.30 -14.74 7.06
C ASP A 287 -5.54 -15.53 8.13
N SER A 288 -4.76 -16.54 7.73
CA SER A 288 -3.87 -17.31 8.61
C SER A 288 -2.78 -16.41 9.21
N THR A 289 -2.15 -15.56 8.40
CA THR A 289 -1.12 -14.63 8.84
C THR A 289 -1.67 -13.61 9.85
N LEU A 290 -2.83 -13.01 9.56
CA LEU A 290 -3.51 -12.11 10.49
C LEU A 290 -3.86 -12.78 11.83
N THR A 291 -4.23 -14.05 11.78
CA THR A 291 -4.51 -14.84 12.98
C THR A 291 -3.22 -15.13 13.77
N ALA A 292 -2.14 -15.48 13.08
CA ALA A 292 -0.83 -15.70 13.70
C ALA A 292 -0.31 -14.44 14.41
N MET A 293 -0.45 -13.27 13.75
CA MET A 293 -0.10 -11.97 14.33
C MET A 293 -0.91 -11.66 15.60
N ALA A 294 -2.24 -11.83 15.54
CA ALA A 294 -3.12 -11.57 16.68
C ALA A 294 -2.87 -12.51 17.87
N GLN A 295 -2.41 -13.73 17.62
CA GLN A 295 -2.07 -14.72 18.63
C GLN A 295 -0.63 -14.65 19.13
N GLY A 296 0.22 -13.79 18.53
CA GLY A 296 1.64 -13.69 18.87
C GLY A 296 2.41 -15.00 18.60
N ARG A 297 2.07 -15.72 17.51
CA ARG A 297 2.75 -16.97 17.15
C ARG A 297 4.19 -16.73 16.76
N ASP A 298 5.08 -17.66 17.06
CA ASP A 298 6.51 -17.57 16.77
C ASP A 298 6.82 -17.45 15.28
N ASP A 299 5.98 -18.02 14.40
CA ASP A 299 6.12 -17.95 12.94
C ASP A 299 5.47 -16.72 12.29
N ALA A 300 4.82 -15.84 13.08
CA ALA A 300 4.05 -14.73 12.56
C ALA A 300 4.86 -13.78 11.67
N GLN A 301 6.10 -13.46 12.07
CA GLN A 301 6.98 -12.58 11.29
C GLN A 301 7.38 -13.19 9.94
N LEU A 302 7.63 -14.50 9.90
CA LEU A 302 7.92 -15.21 8.66
C LEU A 302 6.71 -15.19 7.73
N LEU A 303 5.51 -15.50 8.26
CA LEU A 303 4.27 -15.46 7.50
C LEU A 303 3.96 -14.06 6.92
N VAL A 304 4.33 -12.98 7.61
CA VAL A 304 4.17 -11.60 7.11
C VAL A 304 5.04 -11.36 5.85
N LEU A 305 6.26 -11.91 5.79
CA LEU A 305 7.11 -11.81 4.60
C LEU A 305 6.56 -12.69 3.46
N GLU A 306 6.15 -13.91 3.78
CA GLU A 306 5.63 -14.88 2.83
C GLU A 306 4.35 -14.41 2.15
N VAL A 307 3.40 -13.86 2.92
CA VAL A 307 2.07 -13.53 2.40
C VAL A 307 2.11 -12.44 1.34
N LYS A 308 2.97 -11.41 1.49
CA LYS A 308 3.12 -10.40 0.45
C LYS A 308 3.77 -11.00 -0.79
N ALA A 309 4.86 -11.76 -0.63
CA ALA A 309 5.54 -12.39 -1.76
C ALA A 309 4.58 -13.31 -2.56
N ALA A 310 3.78 -14.11 -1.88
CA ALA A 310 2.76 -14.96 -2.48
C ALA A 310 1.67 -14.13 -3.18
N ALA A 311 1.11 -13.14 -2.50
CA ALA A 311 0.02 -12.31 -3.03
C ALA A 311 0.43 -11.52 -4.28
N ASP A 312 1.64 -10.98 -4.32
CA ASP A 312 2.18 -10.25 -5.46
C ASP A 312 2.31 -11.14 -6.71
N GLY A 313 2.78 -12.39 -6.51
CA GLY A 313 2.88 -13.39 -7.58
C GLY A 313 1.52 -13.81 -8.09
N SER A 314 0.63 -14.18 -7.17
CA SER A 314 -0.73 -14.63 -7.46
C SER A 314 -1.57 -13.57 -8.18
N ALA A 315 -1.49 -12.30 -7.75
CA ALA A 315 -2.22 -11.21 -8.39
C ALA A 315 -1.80 -11.02 -9.85
N ALA A 316 -0.51 -11.12 -10.14
CA ALA A 316 0.00 -11.05 -11.50
C ALA A 316 -0.48 -12.24 -12.35
N GLU A 317 -0.42 -13.48 -11.83
CA GLU A 317 -0.89 -14.67 -12.54
C GLU A 317 -2.40 -14.62 -12.81
N VAL A 318 -3.19 -14.28 -11.80
CA VAL A 318 -4.66 -14.17 -11.94
C VAL A 318 -5.05 -13.12 -12.97
N ALA A 319 -4.34 -11.97 -12.99
CA ALA A 319 -4.59 -10.93 -13.99
C ALA A 319 -4.17 -11.38 -15.41
N ASP A 320 -3.09 -12.14 -15.57
CA ASP A 320 -2.68 -12.73 -16.86
C ASP A 320 -3.73 -13.74 -17.37
N LEU A 321 -4.24 -14.59 -16.47
CA LEU A 321 -5.32 -15.54 -16.81
C LEU A 321 -6.60 -14.80 -17.25
N ALA A 322 -6.94 -13.69 -16.61
CA ALA A 322 -8.09 -12.86 -17.00
C ALA A 322 -7.92 -12.27 -18.40
N MET A 323 -6.74 -11.72 -18.71
CA MET A 323 -6.42 -11.21 -20.05
C MET A 323 -6.55 -12.31 -21.09
N THR A 324 -6.04 -13.51 -20.80
CA THR A 324 -6.12 -14.67 -21.71
C THR A 324 -7.57 -15.15 -21.90
N ALA A 325 -8.32 -15.31 -20.80
CA ALA A 325 -9.69 -15.83 -20.83
C ALA A 325 -10.66 -14.90 -21.57
N CYS A 326 -10.48 -13.58 -21.45
CA CYS A 326 -11.31 -12.58 -22.11
C CYS A 326 -10.80 -12.18 -23.50
N GLY A 327 -9.57 -12.56 -23.85
CA GLY A 327 -8.98 -12.34 -25.18
C GLY A 327 -8.98 -10.86 -25.59
N GLY A 328 -9.25 -10.59 -26.87
CA GLY A 328 -9.22 -9.22 -27.41
C GLY A 328 -10.16 -8.23 -26.71
N ALA A 329 -11.20 -8.70 -26.04
CA ALA A 329 -12.08 -7.83 -25.25
C ALA A 329 -11.38 -7.28 -24.00
N ALA A 330 -10.51 -8.07 -23.36
CA ALA A 330 -9.73 -7.61 -22.20
C ALA A 330 -8.70 -6.53 -22.55
N PHE A 331 -8.26 -6.46 -23.80
CA PHE A 331 -7.33 -5.45 -24.30
C PHE A 331 -7.97 -4.06 -24.46
N ARG A 332 -9.30 -4.00 -24.36
CA ARG A 332 -10.09 -2.77 -24.45
C ARG A 332 -10.38 -2.22 -23.05
N LYS A 333 -10.35 -0.89 -22.93
CA LYS A 333 -10.52 -0.20 -21.64
C LYS A 333 -11.91 -0.33 -21.01
N GLU A 334 -12.94 -0.67 -21.81
CA GLU A 334 -14.33 -0.71 -21.34
C GLU A 334 -14.62 -1.83 -20.34
N LEU A 335 -13.85 -2.94 -20.36
CA LEU A 335 -14.02 -4.04 -19.39
C LEU A 335 -13.31 -3.78 -18.06
N GLY A 336 -12.34 -2.87 -18.00
CA GLY A 336 -11.54 -2.64 -16.81
C GLY A 336 -10.52 -3.74 -16.48
N ILE A 337 -10.52 -4.87 -17.19
CA ILE A 337 -9.58 -6.00 -16.94
C ILE A 337 -8.14 -5.57 -17.20
N GLU A 338 -7.87 -4.80 -18.26
CA GLU A 338 -6.55 -4.28 -18.57
C GLU A 338 -6.02 -3.35 -17.47
N ARG A 339 -6.91 -2.57 -16.82
CA ARG A 339 -6.53 -1.75 -15.66
C ARG A 339 -6.07 -2.63 -14.50
N ARG A 340 -6.83 -3.69 -14.16
CA ARG A 340 -6.46 -4.66 -13.13
C ARG A 340 -5.13 -5.35 -13.43
N PHE A 341 -4.91 -5.70 -14.70
CA PHE A 341 -3.64 -6.24 -15.16
C PHE A 341 -2.49 -5.27 -14.90
N ARG A 342 -2.63 -3.99 -15.24
CA ARG A 342 -1.60 -2.97 -15.00
C ARG A 342 -1.37 -2.74 -13.50
N ASP A 343 -2.42 -2.59 -12.73
CA ASP A 343 -2.38 -2.37 -11.29
C ASP A 343 -1.68 -3.53 -10.56
N SER A 344 -1.91 -4.78 -10.99
CA SER A 344 -1.30 -5.97 -10.37
C SER A 344 0.23 -6.00 -10.45
N ARG A 345 0.85 -5.22 -11.35
CA ARG A 345 2.30 -5.19 -11.50
C ARG A 345 3.01 -4.38 -10.42
N ALA A 346 2.30 -3.43 -9.82
CA ALA A 346 2.88 -2.50 -8.85
C ALA A 346 3.38 -3.21 -7.58
N ALA A 347 2.61 -4.13 -7.02
CA ALA A 347 2.95 -4.82 -5.78
C ALA A 347 4.31 -5.51 -5.83
N ARG A 348 4.67 -6.13 -6.97
CA ARG A 348 5.94 -6.86 -7.15
C ARG A 348 7.18 -5.98 -7.07
N VAL A 349 7.05 -4.71 -7.41
CA VAL A 349 8.17 -3.75 -7.45
C VAL A 349 8.18 -2.79 -6.27
N MET A 350 7.12 -2.76 -5.45
CA MET A 350 7.08 -1.99 -4.20
C MET A 350 8.01 -2.60 -3.14
N ALA A 351 8.83 -1.74 -2.54
CA ALA A 351 9.83 -2.16 -1.55
C ALA A 351 9.20 -2.57 -0.20
N PRO A 352 9.61 -3.70 0.40
CA PRO A 352 10.53 -4.69 -0.16
C PRO A 352 9.89 -5.40 -1.36
N THR A 353 10.68 -5.53 -2.44
CA THR A 353 10.20 -6.20 -3.67
C THR A 353 9.97 -7.70 -3.43
N THR A 354 9.18 -8.34 -4.29
CA THR A 354 8.98 -9.80 -4.21
C THR A 354 10.30 -10.56 -4.17
N SER A 355 11.31 -10.16 -4.94
CA SER A 355 12.63 -10.80 -4.93
C SER A 355 13.36 -10.62 -3.59
N ALA A 356 13.29 -9.43 -2.97
CA ALA A 356 13.86 -9.20 -1.66
C ALA A 356 13.14 -10.02 -0.57
N LEU A 357 11.81 -10.10 -0.64
CA LEU A 357 11.03 -10.91 0.30
C LEU A 357 11.36 -12.40 0.21
N LEU A 358 11.54 -12.94 -1.00
CA LEU A 358 11.96 -14.33 -1.19
C LEU A 358 13.35 -14.59 -0.61
N ASP A 359 14.29 -13.64 -0.74
CA ASP A 359 15.59 -13.73 -0.06
C ASP A 359 15.44 -13.71 1.46
N PHE A 360 14.63 -12.79 2.00
CA PHE A 360 14.37 -12.70 3.44
C PHE A 360 13.76 -13.98 4.01
N VAL A 361 12.79 -14.57 3.32
CA VAL A 361 12.21 -15.87 3.69
C VAL A 361 13.29 -16.95 3.65
N GLY A 362 14.10 -17.01 2.59
CA GLY A 362 15.21 -17.96 2.48
C GLY A 362 16.24 -17.82 3.62
N ARG A 363 16.61 -16.59 3.96
CA ARG A 363 17.50 -16.28 5.11
C ARG A 363 16.90 -16.74 6.43
N ALA A 364 15.63 -16.40 6.68
CA ALA A 364 14.94 -16.85 7.90
C ALA A 364 14.92 -18.36 8.04
N LEU A 365 14.62 -19.09 6.97
CA LEU A 365 14.59 -20.58 6.96
C LEU A 365 15.98 -21.21 7.14
N THR A 366 17.04 -20.51 6.82
CA THR A 366 18.42 -20.97 6.94
C THR A 366 19.17 -20.42 8.16
N GLY A 367 18.48 -19.65 9.01
CA GLY A 367 19.08 -19.05 10.23
C GLY A 367 20.06 -17.91 9.96
N LEU A 368 19.99 -17.29 8.77
CA LEU A 368 20.80 -16.11 8.44
C LEU A 368 20.11 -14.84 8.92
N PRO A 369 20.86 -13.75 9.21
CA PRO A 369 20.28 -12.44 9.51
C PRO A 369 19.38 -11.96 8.37
N LEU A 370 18.27 -11.30 8.70
CA LEU A 370 17.31 -10.80 7.71
C LEU A 370 17.96 -9.78 6.75
N LEU A 371 18.79 -8.90 7.28
CA LEU A 371 19.54 -7.89 6.53
C LEU A 371 21.02 -8.19 6.63
N ASP A 372 21.78 -7.89 5.58
CA ASP A 372 23.23 -7.92 5.65
C ASP A 372 23.69 -6.85 6.65
N GLY A 373 24.62 -7.21 7.52
CA GLY A 373 25.32 -6.24 8.35
C GLY A 373 26.09 -5.25 7.47
N PRO A 374 26.52 -4.10 7.99
CA PRO A 374 27.45 -3.25 7.27
C PRO A 374 28.62 -4.13 6.86
N GLU A 375 28.95 -4.15 5.57
CA GLU A 375 30.16 -4.82 5.08
C GLU A 375 31.34 -4.27 5.89
N ALA A 376 32.10 -5.18 6.51
CA ALA A 376 33.27 -4.85 7.30
C ALA A 376 34.41 -4.29 6.43
#